data_4acf53b40de2f368b3edf85955e2a252
#
_entry.id   4acf53b40de2f368b3edf85955e2a252
#
_cell.length_a   1.000
_cell.length_b   1.000
_cell.length_c   1.000
_cell.angle_alpha   90.00
_cell.angle_beta   90.00
_cell.angle_gamma   90.00
#
_symmetry.space_group_name_H-M   'P 1'
#
loop_
_entity.id
_entity.type
_entity.pdbx_description
1 polymer ?
#
loop_
_entity_poly.entity_id
_entity_poly.type
_entity_poly.pdbx_seq_one_letter_code
_entity_poly.pdbx_strand_id
1 'polypeptide(L)'
;MLMMPRRVTRRRQFRGRMKGKATRGNVVAYGDYGLVATEPCWLTANQLEAARVAINRFTKRGGRVWINVFPQKPVSKKPIGTRMGKGKGAPEFWVAVVKPGRVLFELAGVNEEAAREAMRLASHKLPCKTKFVMKEKEEEIIEGGNE
;
A
#
# COMPACT_ATOMS: atom_id res chain seq x y z
N MET A 1 -0.96 6.14 15.05
CA MET A 1 -1.71 7.24 14.43
C MET A 1 -2.26 6.81 13.08
N LEU A 2 -3.54 6.95 12.86
CA LEU A 2 -4.15 6.51 11.62
C LEU A 2 -3.86 7.51 10.49
N MET A 3 -3.54 6.98 9.31
CA MET A 3 -3.33 7.78 8.11
C MET A 3 -4.67 8.23 7.55
N MET A 4 -4.87 9.54 7.45
CA MET A 4 -6.07 10.12 6.85
C MET A 4 -5.76 11.52 6.36
N PRO A 5 -6.50 12.04 5.34
CA PRO A 5 -6.27 13.40 4.88
C PRO A 5 -6.59 14.42 5.96
N ARG A 6 -5.72 15.43 6.09
CA ARG A 6 -5.95 16.52 7.05
C ARG A 6 -7.08 17.45 6.62
N ARG A 7 -7.20 17.65 5.31
CA ARG A 7 -8.22 18.52 4.74
C ARG A 7 -8.87 17.85 3.56
N VAL A 8 -10.21 17.83 3.54
CA VAL A 8 -10.96 17.14 2.50
C VAL A 8 -12.01 18.09 1.96
N THR A 9 -11.95 18.36 0.67
CA THR A 9 -12.96 19.15 -0.03
C THR A 9 -14.20 18.33 -0.36
N ARG A 10 -14.05 17.02 -0.48
CA ARG A 10 -15.14 16.09 -0.80
C ARG A 10 -15.04 14.87 0.10
N ARG A 11 -15.87 14.84 1.14
CA ARG A 11 -15.87 13.74 2.13
C ARG A 11 -16.57 12.49 1.63
N ARG A 12 -17.49 12.60 0.68
CA ARG A 12 -18.23 11.46 0.15
C ARG A 12 -17.87 11.29 -1.31
N GLN A 13 -17.49 10.08 -1.68
CA GLN A 13 -17.09 9.73 -3.04
C GLN A 13 -17.78 8.44 -3.45
N PHE A 14 -18.03 8.30 -4.75
CA PHE A 14 -18.56 7.06 -5.27
C PHE A 14 -17.50 5.97 -5.23
N ARG A 15 -17.97 4.70 -5.18
CA ARG A 15 -17.06 3.55 -5.09
C ARG A 15 -16.09 3.49 -6.28
N GLY A 16 -16.55 3.80 -7.48
CA GLY A 16 -15.70 3.76 -8.66
C GLY A 16 -15.34 2.35 -9.11
N ARG A 17 -14.51 2.28 -10.16
CA ARG A 17 -14.04 1.02 -10.74
C ARG A 17 -12.55 0.84 -10.49
N MET A 18 -12.15 -0.38 -10.13
CA MET A 18 -10.75 -0.74 -9.92
C MET A 18 -10.21 -1.55 -11.10
N LYS A 19 -10.37 -1.02 -12.31
CA LYS A 19 -9.89 -1.67 -13.53
C LYS A 19 -8.51 -1.15 -13.91
N GLY A 20 -7.76 -1.99 -14.61
CA GLY A 20 -6.47 -1.64 -15.18
C GLY A 20 -5.31 -1.90 -14.24
N LYS A 21 -4.12 -1.56 -14.72
CA LYS A 21 -2.87 -1.69 -13.97
C LYS A 21 -2.39 -0.34 -13.51
N ALA A 22 -1.56 -0.31 -12.48
CA ALA A 22 -0.95 0.92 -12.01
C ALA A 22 -0.01 1.48 -13.06
N THR A 23 -0.19 2.75 -13.44
CA THR A 23 0.71 3.47 -14.35
C THR A 23 1.71 4.33 -13.60
N ARG A 24 1.42 4.66 -12.34
CA ARG A 24 2.31 5.40 -11.45
C ARG A 24 2.55 4.57 -10.19
N GLY A 25 3.73 4.72 -9.60
CA GLY A 25 4.09 3.98 -8.40
C GLY A 25 4.23 2.49 -8.62
N ASN A 26 4.62 2.08 -9.83
CA ASN A 26 4.80 0.68 -10.23
C ASN A 26 6.25 0.21 -10.18
N VAL A 27 7.16 1.06 -9.75
CA VAL A 27 8.59 0.73 -9.62
C VAL A 27 9.09 1.09 -8.22
N VAL A 28 10.08 0.36 -7.73
CA VAL A 28 10.76 0.67 -6.48
C VAL A 28 11.65 1.89 -6.71
N ALA A 29 11.36 2.99 -6.02
CA ALA A 29 12.02 4.27 -6.25
C ALA A 29 12.99 4.68 -5.13
N TYR A 30 12.61 4.47 -3.87
CA TYR A 30 13.33 4.97 -2.71
C TYR A 30 14.15 3.91 -1.99
N GLY A 31 13.65 2.68 -1.92
CA GLY A 31 14.30 1.59 -1.21
C GLY A 31 15.03 0.63 -2.13
N ASP A 32 15.48 -0.46 -1.56
CA ASP A 32 16.13 -1.55 -2.32
C ASP A 32 15.15 -2.67 -2.64
N TYR A 33 14.09 -2.79 -1.84
CA TYR A 33 13.10 -3.85 -1.92
C TYR A 33 11.71 -3.25 -1.87
N GLY A 34 10.74 -3.92 -2.47
CA GLY A 34 9.37 -3.48 -2.47
C GLY A 34 8.36 -4.61 -2.34
N LEU A 35 7.18 -4.26 -1.85
CA LEU A 35 6.02 -5.15 -1.81
C LEU A 35 4.98 -4.60 -2.78
N VAL A 36 4.64 -5.40 -3.78
CA VAL A 36 3.78 -4.98 -4.90
C VAL A 36 2.46 -5.74 -4.84
N ALA A 37 1.35 -5.02 -5.00
CA ALA A 37 0.04 -5.64 -5.10
C ALA A 37 -0.11 -6.35 -6.44
N THR A 38 -0.61 -7.58 -6.43
CA THR A 38 -0.85 -8.34 -7.66
C THR A 38 -2.31 -8.39 -8.05
N GLU A 39 -3.19 -7.87 -7.20
CA GLU A 39 -4.63 -7.77 -7.47
C GLU A 39 -5.16 -6.44 -6.97
N PRO A 40 -6.31 -5.96 -7.50
CA PRO A 40 -6.88 -4.70 -7.03
C PRO A 40 -7.47 -4.87 -5.64
N CYS A 41 -7.35 -3.83 -4.81
CA CYS A 41 -7.91 -3.85 -3.46
C CYS A 41 -8.05 -2.45 -2.88
N TRP A 42 -8.76 -2.38 -1.77
CA TRP A 42 -8.84 -1.19 -0.91
C TRP A 42 -8.06 -1.48 0.37
N LEU A 43 -7.08 -0.63 0.65
CA LEU A 43 -6.28 -0.74 1.87
C LEU A 43 -6.73 0.31 2.86
N THR A 44 -7.17 -0.12 4.04
CA THR A 44 -7.55 0.81 5.10
C THR A 44 -6.31 1.34 5.81
N ALA A 45 -6.46 2.47 6.49
CA ALA A 45 -5.38 3.04 7.29
C ALA A 45 -4.88 2.05 8.34
N ASN A 46 -5.79 1.28 8.96
CA ASN A 46 -5.42 0.27 9.96
C ASN A 46 -4.56 -0.84 9.36
N GLN A 47 -4.90 -1.31 8.16
CA GLN A 47 -4.12 -2.34 7.47
C GLN A 47 -2.73 -1.85 7.12
N LEU A 48 -2.62 -0.63 6.60
CA LEU A 48 -1.33 -0.04 6.26
C LEU A 48 -0.46 0.13 7.50
N GLU A 49 -1.02 0.60 8.58
CA GLU A 49 -0.29 0.76 9.84
C GLU A 49 0.13 -0.58 10.43
N ALA A 50 -0.73 -1.59 10.39
CA ALA A 50 -0.40 -2.92 10.87
C ALA A 50 0.75 -3.54 10.07
N ALA A 51 0.75 -3.38 8.75
CA ALA A 51 1.82 -3.88 7.89
C ALA A 51 3.15 -3.16 8.18
N ARG A 52 3.11 -1.83 8.32
CA ARG A 52 4.29 -1.04 8.66
C ARG A 52 4.90 -1.49 10.00
N VAL A 53 4.07 -1.68 11.00
CA VAL A 53 4.52 -2.14 12.32
C VAL A 53 5.14 -3.54 12.23
N ALA A 54 4.57 -4.43 11.43
CA ALA A 54 5.13 -5.78 11.24
C ALA A 54 6.54 -5.71 10.65
N ILE A 55 6.76 -4.85 9.65
CA ILE A 55 8.09 -4.66 9.06
C ILE A 55 9.07 -4.12 10.09
N ASN A 56 8.68 -3.07 10.82
CA ASN A 56 9.54 -2.44 11.82
C ASN A 56 9.93 -3.39 12.96
N ARG A 57 8.99 -4.20 13.41
CA ARG A 57 9.27 -5.17 14.48
C ARG A 57 10.26 -6.22 14.04
N PHE A 58 10.11 -6.74 12.83
CA PHE A 58 11.01 -7.77 12.32
C PHE A 58 12.42 -7.22 12.12
N THR A 59 12.55 -6.03 11.54
CA THR A 59 13.86 -5.42 11.29
C THR A 59 14.46 -4.77 12.53
N LYS A 60 13.74 -4.75 13.65
CA LYS A 60 14.15 -4.12 14.92
C LYS A 60 14.51 -2.65 14.73
N ARG A 61 13.79 -1.98 13.84
CA ARG A 61 14.02 -0.59 13.44
C ARG A 61 15.40 -0.36 12.80
N GLY A 62 16.04 -1.42 12.33
CA GLY A 62 17.34 -1.32 11.65
C GLY A 62 17.27 -0.91 10.20
N GLY A 63 16.08 -0.94 9.59
CA GLY A 63 15.87 -0.54 8.22
C GLY A 63 15.06 0.73 8.11
N ARG A 64 14.91 1.19 6.88
CA ARG A 64 14.05 2.34 6.57
C ARG A 64 12.89 1.87 5.71
N VAL A 65 11.67 2.28 6.09
CA VAL A 65 10.42 1.86 5.44
C VAL A 65 9.73 3.08 4.84
N TRP A 66 9.28 2.95 3.60
CA TRP A 66 8.42 3.95 2.95
C TRP A 66 7.07 3.33 2.69
N ILE A 67 6.01 4.09 2.96
CA ILE A 67 4.64 3.73 2.60
C ILE A 67 4.29 4.57 1.36
N ASN A 68 4.10 3.90 0.22
CA ASN A 68 3.90 4.58 -1.06
C ASN A 68 2.45 4.83 -1.42
N VAL A 69 1.51 4.41 -0.59
CA VAL A 69 0.09 4.63 -0.80
C VAL A 69 -0.50 5.36 0.39
N PHE A 70 -1.52 6.16 0.14
CA PHE A 70 -2.16 6.95 1.18
C PHE A 70 -3.68 6.79 1.10
N PRO A 71 -4.37 6.59 2.24
CA PRO A 71 -5.82 6.42 2.26
C PRO A 71 -6.51 7.78 2.01
N GLN A 72 -6.91 8.03 0.78
CA GLN A 72 -7.55 9.28 0.38
C GLN A 72 -9.06 9.16 0.15
N LYS A 73 -9.54 7.94 -0.09
CA LYS A 73 -10.95 7.71 -0.39
C LYS A 73 -11.74 7.45 0.88
N PRO A 74 -12.75 8.27 1.18
CA PRO A 74 -13.62 7.99 2.32
C PRO A 74 -14.60 6.88 2.00
N VAL A 75 -14.85 6.01 2.97
CA VAL A 75 -15.85 4.95 2.87
C VAL A 75 -16.89 5.19 3.95
N SER A 76 -18.15 5.22 3.52
CA SER A 76 -19.28 5.42 4.41
C SER A 76 -19.96 4.11 4.73
N LYS A 77 -20.41 3.97 5.96
CA LYS A 77 -21.20 2.83 6.40
C LYS A 77 -22.45 3.34 7.08
N LYS A 78 -23.61 2.83 6.68
CA LYS A 78 -24.86 3.22 7.31
C LYS A 78 -24.94 2.65 8.72
N PRO A 79 -25.27 3.44 9.75
CA PRO A 79 -25.48 2.90 11.09
C PRO A 79 -26.63 1.88 11.11
N ILE A 80 -26.55 0.92 12.00
CA ILE A 80 -27.61 -0.06 12.20
C ILE A 80 -28.89 0.68 12.59
N GLY A 81 -30.02 0.34 11.93
CA GLY A 81 -31.30 0.99 12.18
C GLY A 81 -31.60 2.22 11.32
N THR A 82 -30.64 2.68 10.51
CA THR A 82 -30.91 3.76 9.57
C THR A 82 -31.78 3.29 8.43
N ARG A 83 -32.83 4.05 8.11
CA ARG A 83 -33.72 3.72 6.99
C ARG A 83 -32.99 3.78 5.66
N MET A 84 -33.20 2.76 4.85
CA MET A 84 -32.63 2.73 3.51
C MET A 84 -33.24 3.83 2.65
N GLY A 85 -32.41 4.45 1.80
CA GLY A 85 -32.86 5.48 0.88
C GLY A 85 -32.60 6.92 1.30
N LYS A 86 -32.13 7.16 2.52
CA LYS A 86 -31.82 8.51 3.00
C LYS A 86 -30.33 8.85 2.83
N GLY A 87 -29.83 8.86 1.59
CA GLY A 87 -28.50 9.30 1.29
C GLY A 87 -27.38 8.48 1.93
N LYS A 88 -26.13 8.86 1.64
CA LYS A 88 -24.94 8.23 2.22
C LYS A 88 -24.71 8.68 3.66
N GLY A 89 -24.31 7.75 4.51
CA GLY A 89 -23.86 8.07 5.86
C GLY A 89 -22.56 8.88 5.86
N ALA A 90 -22.16 9.37 7.02
CA ALA A 90 -20.88 10.06 7.17
C ALA A 90 -19.71 9.11 6.91
N PRO A 91 -18.56 9.59 6.41
CA PRO A 91 -17.39 8.76 6.24
C PRO A 91 -16.93 8.17 7.58
N GLU A 92 -16.74 6.84 7.65
CA GLU A 92 -16.24 6.16 8.84
C GLU A 92 -14.76 5.89 8.79
N PHE A 93 -14.23 5.57 7.63
CA PHE A 93 -12.82 5.25 7.48
C PHE A 93 -12.33 5.64 6.08
N TRP A 94 -11.03 5.65 5.95
CA TRP A 94 -10.36 6.04 4.72
C TRP A 94 -9.61 4.86 4.12
N VAL A 95 -9.63 4.74 2.80
CA VAL A 95 -8.95 3.66 2.09
C VAL A 95 -8.08 4.20 0.97
N ALA A 96 -7.00 3.47 0.68
CA ALA A 96 -6.21 3.67 -0.52
C ALA A 96 -6.73 2.70 -1.58
N VAL A 97 -7.05 3.21 -2.76
CA VAL A 97 -7.46 2.39 -3.90
C VAL A 97 -6.20 1.93 -4.62
N VAL A 98 -6.01 0.62 -4.68
CA VAL A 98 -4.79 0.02 -5.22
C VAL A 98 -5.12 -0.78 -6.47
N LYS A 99 -4.35 -0.54 -7.54
CA LYS A 99 -4.41 -1.32 -8.78
C LYS A 99 -3.25 -2.31 -8.83
N PRO A 100 -3.39 -3.43 -9.57
CA PRO A 100 -2.29 -4.39 -9.71
C PRO A 100 -1.02 -3.72 -10.24
N GLY A 101 0.12 -4.07 -9.68
CA GLY A 101 1.41 -3.49 -10.04
C GLY A 101 1.86 -2.32 -9.17
N ARG A 102 1.00 -1.84 -8.28
CA ARG A 102 1.35 -0.73 -7.39
C ARG A 102 2.31 -1.19 -6.29
N VAL A 103 3.43 -0.48 -6.12
CA VAL A 103 4.34 -0.69 -4.99
C VAL A 103 3.70 -0.09 -3.75
N LEU A 104 3.47 -0.93 -2.74
CA LEU A 104 2.80 -0.52 -1.50
C LEU A 104 3.79 -0.04 -0.45
N PHE A 105 4.85 -0.82 -0.25
CA PHE A 105 5.90 -0.51 0.72
C PHE A 105 7.25 -0.68 0.08
N GLU A 106 8.22 0.11 0.54
CA GLU A 106 9.62 -0.06 0.17
C GLU A 106 10.45 -0.18 1.43
N LEU A 107 11.56 -0.90 1.34
CA LEU A 107 12.44 -1.17 2.46
C LEU A 107 13.89 -1.07 2.01
N ALA A 108 14.73 -0.48 2.84
CA ALA A 108 16.16 -0.37 2.61
C ALA A 108 16.91 -0.55 3.93
N GLY A 109 18.22 -0.80 3.85
CA GLY A 109 19.07 -0.91 5.03
C GLY A 109 19.09 -2.28 5.67
N VAL A 110 18.55 -3.29 5.01
CA VAL A 110 18.55 -4.69 5.48
C VAL A 110 18.99 -5.61 4.35
N ASN A 111 19.39 -6.85 4.68
CA ASN A 111 19.72 -7.82 3.65
C ASN A 111 18.47 -8.41 3.00
N GLU A 112 18.64 -9.12 1.89
CA GLU A 112 17.53 -9.67 1.13
C GLU A 112 16.68 -10.65 1.93
N GLU A 113 17.31 -11.54 2.71
CA GLU A 113 16.58 -12.53 3.51
C GLU A 113 15.68 -11.86 4.54
N ALA A 114 16.21 -10.86 5.25
CA ALA A 114 15.45 -10.09 6.22
C ALA A 114 14.33 -9.32 5.56
N ALA A 115 14.58 -8.73 4.37
CA ALA A 115 13.59 -8.01 3.63
C ALA A 115 12.44 -8.92 3.17
N ARG A 116 12.75 -10.10 2.64
CA ARG A 116 11.73 -11.06 2.21
C ARG A 116 10.84 -11.49 3.37
N GLU A 117 11.43 -11.79 4.52
CA GLU A 117 10.64 -12.19 5.70
C GLU A 117 9.80 -11.03 6.25
N ALA A 118 10.37 -9.83 6.32
CA ALA A 118 9.62 -8.65 6.76
C ALA A 118 8.41 -8.37 5.87
N MET A 119 8.60 -8.46 4.55
CA MET A 119 7.51 -8.22 3.59
C MET A 119 6.48 -9.35 3.64
N ARG A 120 6.89 -10.59 3.88
CA ARG A 120 5.96 -11.70 4.07
C ARG A 120 5.05 -11.46 5.27
N LEU A 121 5.62 -11.03 6.38
CA LEU A 121 4.86 -10.71 7.58
C LEU A 121 3.89 -9.54 7.33
N ALA A 122 4.35 -8.52 6.61
CA ALA A 122 3.50 -7.40 6.25
C ALA A 122 2.33 -7.83 5.35
N SER A 123 2.57 -8.74 4.41
CA SER A 123 1.55 -9.20 3.47
C SER A 123 0.38 -9.88 4.19
N HIS A 124 0.62 -10.51 5.32
CA HIS A 124 -0.45 -11.15 6.11
C HIS A 124 -1.42 -10.14 6.72
N LYS A 125 -1.04 -8.88 6.80
CA LYS A 125 -1.88 -7.79 7.31
C LYS A 125 -2.71 -7.11 6.22
N LEU A 126 -2.47 -7.48 4.97
CA LEU A 126 -3.12 -6.86 3.82
C LEU A 126 -4.18 -7.77 3.21
N PRO A 127 -5.27 -7.21 2.65
CA PRO A 127 -6.37 -8.02 2.10
C PRO A 127 -6.10 -8.57 0.72
N CYS A 128 -5.08 -8.07 0.02
CA CYS A 128 -4.78 -8.46 -1.35
C CYS A 128 -3.53 -9.33 -1.42
N LYS A 129 -3.39 -10.03 -2.53
CA LYS A 129 -2.18 -10.77 -2.83
C LYS A 129 -1.08 -9.80 -3.25
N THR A 130 0.14 -10.11 -2.83
CA THR A 130 1.30 -9.28 -3.06
C THR A 130 2.47 -10.14 -3.49
N LYS A 131 3.50 -9.48 -4.04
CA LYS A 131 4.77 -10.14 -4.32
C LYS A 131 5.93 -9.26 -3.91
N PHE A 132 7.03 -9.89 -3.57
CA PHE A 132 8.29 -9.23 -3.24
C PHE A 132 9.03 -8.88 -4.53
N VAL A 133 9.55 -7.67 -4.63
CA VAL A 133 10.36 -7.23 -5.76
C VAL A 133 11.62 -6.54 -5.26
N MET A 134 12.66 -6.55 -6.08
CA MET A 134 13.90 -5.83 -5.81
C MET A 134 14.04 -4.69 -6.81
N LYS A 135 14.71 -3.62 -6.38
CA LYS A 135 14.99 -2.49 -7.25
C LYS A 135 15.96 -2.90 -8.35
N GLU A 136 15.67 -2.53 -9.59
CA GLU A 136 16.59 -2.76 -10.69
C GLU A 136 17.87 -1.92 -10.50
N LYS A 137 19.01 -2.57 -10.74
CA LYS A 137 20.30 -1.90 -10.65
C LYS A 137 20.70 -1.39 -12.03
N GLU A 138 21.05 -0.11 -12.12
CA GLU A 138 21.52 0.49 -13.37
C GLU A 138 22.77 -0.20 -13.92
N GLU A 139 23.62 -0.72 -13.05
CA GLU A 139 24.84 -1.45 -13.43
C GLU A 139 24.55 -2.68 -14.28
N GLU A 140 23.48 -3.39 -14.00
CA GLU A 140 23.09 -4.56 -14.78
C GLU A 140 22.66 -4.18 -16.21
N ILE A 141 22.04 -3.03 -16.35
CA ILE A 141 21.63 -2.51 -17.67
C ILE A 141 22.86 -2.15 -18.50
N ILE A 142 23.86 -1.54 -17.89
CA ILE A 142 25.10 -1.13 -18.56
C ILE A 142 25.90 -2.36 -19.01
N GLU A 143 26.04 -3.37 -18.18
CA GLU A 143 26.76 -4.62 -18.51
C GLU A 143 26.06 -5.38 -19.65
N GLY A 144 24.74 -5.45 -19.62
CA GLY A 144 23.96 -6.06 -20.69
C GLY A 144 24.07 -5.31 -22.03
N GLY A 145 24.35 -4.03 -22.01
CA GLY A 145 24.52 -3.21 -23.20
C GLY A 145 25.90 -3.33 -23.87
N ASN A 146 26.88 -3.91 -23.18
CA ASN A 146 28.26 -4.04 -23.67
C ASN A 146 28.57 -5.42 -24.29
N GLU A 147 27.64 -6.31 -24.25
CA GLU A 147 27.73 -7.61 -24.92
C GLU A 147 27.12 -7.54 -26.31
#